data_0a0482b5379590958f2463d8ab033f6c
#
_entry.id   0a0482b5379590958f2463d8ab033f6c
#
_cell.length_a   1.000
_cell.length_b   1.000
_cell.length_c   1.000
_cell.angle_alpha   90.00
_cell.angle_beta   90.00
_cell.angle_gamma   90.00
#
_symmetry.space_group_name_H-M   'P 1'
#
loop_
_entity.id
_entity.type
_entity.pdbx_description
1 polymer ?
#
loop_
_entity_poly.entity_id
_entity_poly.type
_entity_poly.pdbx_seq_one_letter_code
_entity_poly.pdbx_strand_id
1 'polypeptide(L)'
;MTVRRFFSRRQLLVAAALALGALAVPAPSTAVAITAAEDRPAPAQPNFGPNVLVFNPGMPQSQIQARVDAVATQQVANQFGTQRFALLFEPGTYGSAAAPLIFQVGYYTTVAGLGASPTDVTINGAIDVFNQCFSGSCTALDNFWRSLSNLTINVTLPLTPPKYVPAPPDNPFCANTAEFWATSQAAPVRRVHVNGFITLFDYCSSPGFSSGGFIADSLFTGSTVLNGSQQQFIVRNSTLDGWTNAVWNQVFMGDTGKVPPQSFGSLAQQAGGPPPYTTLATSPVTREEPYLTVDGAGLFSVFVPALQTNSSGPTWTAGATPGRSIPIGRFFIARPADSAARINAALASGRNLILSPGVYHLDRSLVVRRADTVVLGLGFPTLVPDRGTTAMRVADVRGVKLSGMLFDAGAVNSPALLQVGSSHEEDREDASSPKDPTMIQDVFFRVGGVGPAKVATALVIDSDDVVVDDTWVWRADHGTAVGWTSNTSDTGVLVNGADVTMYGLLVEHFQKFNVVWNGENGRTVFFQNEMPYDPPNQAAWTHDGILGWAAYKVADSVEHHEGWALGAYCFFHSNPTIHAAHAFEVPVTPGVKFHDLLTVSLGGVGTIDHVINDTGAAAQGSKTIPVNVVSFP
;
A
#
# COMPACT_ATOMS: atom_id res chain seq x y z
N MET A 1 -66.07 -2.87 -13.09
CA MET A 1 -66.93 -3.79 -12.30
C MET A 1 -66.22 -3.97 -10.97
N THR A 2 -66.66 -3.21 -10.00
CA THR A 2 -67.49 -3.58 -8.83
C THR A 2 -66.64 -4.24 -7.74
N VAL A 3 -66.18 -3.53 -6.71
CA VAL A 3 -66.79 -2.96 -5.48
C VAL A 3 -66.87 -3.96 -4.30
N ARG A 4 -66.30 -3.57 -3.20
CA ARG A 4 -66.74 -3.38 -1.80
C ARG A 4 -65.83 -4.06 -0.78
N ARG A 5 -65.23 -3.30 0.15
CA ARG A 5 -65.65 -2.68 1.42
C ARG A 5 -66.11 -3.69 2.48
N PHE A 6 -65.53 -3.59 3.72
CA PHE A 6 -66.16 -3.14 4.99
C PHE A 6 -65.20 -3.42 6.17
N PHE A 7 -64.77 -2.42 6.90
CA PHE A 7 -65.08 -1.82 8.22
C PHE A 7 -65.38 -2.81 9.38
N SER A 8 -64.71 -2.68 10.55
CA SER A 8 -65.31 -2.01 11.70
C SER A 8 -64.41 -1.95 12.95
N ARG A 9 -64.55 -0.86 13.64
CA ARG A 9 -64.02 -0.44 14.95
C ARG A 9 -64.63 -1.26 16.11
N ARG A 10 -63.95 -1.24 17.28
CA ARG A 10 -64.61 -0.88 18.56
C ARG A 10 -63.58 -0.41 19.59
N GLN A 11 -63.80 0.81 20.10
CA GLN A 11 -63.32 1.37 21.35
C GLN A 11 -64.23 0.88 22.50
N LEU A 12 -63.70 0.88 23.70
CA LEU A 12 -64.51 1.13 24.92
C LEU A 12 -63.60 1.66 26.05
N LEU A 13 -64.03 2.79 26.55
CA LEU A 13 -63.64 3.54 27.77
C LEU A 13 -64.28 2.90 29.00
N VAL A 14 -63.78 3.29 30.20
CA VAL A 14 -64.46 3.63 31.47
C VAL A 14 -63.48 3.34 32.61
N ALA A 15 -63.22 4.06 33.65
CA ALA A 15 -63.57 5.35 34.28
C ALA A 15 -62.87 5.34 35.66
N ALA A 16 -62.70 6.50 36.22
CA ALA A 16 -61.96 6.82 37.43
C ALA A 16 -62.70 6.43 38.74
N ALA A 17 -61.93 6.28 39.82
CA ALA A 17 -62.39 6.54 41.18
C ALA A 17 -61.29 7.15 42.04
N LEU A 18 -61.59 8.35 42.57
CA LEU A 18 -60.82 9.07 43.58
C LEU A 18 -61.08 8.49 45.00
N ALA A 19 -60.01 8.43 45.80
CA ALA A 19 -60.15 8.45 47.27
C ALA A 19 -58.99 9.25 47.86
N LEU A 20 -59.37 10.33 48.59
CA LEU A 20 -58.50 11.16 49.45
C LEU A 20 -58.14 10.40 50.75
N GLY A 21 -56.88 10.50 51.14
CA GLY A 21 -56.40 10.07 52.45
C GLY A 21 -55.15 10.85 52.86
N ALA A 22 -55.19 11.45 54.02
CA ALA A 22 -54.43 12.55 54.56
C ALA A 22 -52.92 12.32 54.78
N LEU A 23 -52.25 13.45 54.85
CA LEU A 23 -50.88 13.80 55.17
C LEU A 23 -50.21 13.06 56.33
N ALA A 24 -48.98 12.58 56.07
CA ALA A 24 -47.89 12.51 57.05
C ALA A 24 -46.58 12.83 56.33
N VAL A 25 -45.90 13.87 56.77
CA VAL A 25 -44.58 14.29 56.29
C VAL A 25 -43.53 13.53 57.11
N PRO A 26 -42.60 12.78 56.51
CA PRO A 26 -41.34 12.46 57.17
C PRO A 26 -40.19 13.34 56.61
N ALA A 27 -39.28 13.72 57.51
CA ALA A 27 -38.10 14.51 57.29
C ALA A 27 -37.11 13.90 56.24
N PRO A 28 -36.28 14.72 55.57
CA PRO A 28 -35.35 14.21 54.58
C PRO A 28 -34.19 13.49 55.24
N SER A 29 -34.11 12.20 55.03
CA SER A 29 -32.89 11.44 55.24
C SER A 29 -31.97 11.62 54.01
N THR A 30 -30.87 12.31 54.22
CA THR A 30 -29.74 12.36 53.25
C THR A 30 -29.16 10.99 53.09
N ALA A 31 -29.63 10.26 52.09
CA ALA A 31 -28.90 9.07 51.60
C ALA A 31 -27.71 9.54 50.78
N VAL A 32 -26.53 9.44 51.36
CA VAL A 32 -25.26 9.53 50.64
C VAL A 32 -25.24 8.29 49.70
N ALA A 33 -25.47 8.54 48.42
CA ALA A 33 -25.23 7.52 47.40
C ALA A 33 -23.69 7.36 47.28
N ILE A 34 -23.16 6.35 47.96
CA ILE A 34 -21.83 5.84 47.65
C ILE A 34 -21.98 5.12 46.31
N THR A 35 -21.68 5.81 45.22
CA THR A 35 -21.38 5.14 43.95
C THR A 35 -20.08 4.38 44.15
N ALA A 36 -20.19 3.08 44.42
CA ALA A 36 -19.07 2.18 44.23
C ALA A 36 -18.68 2.28 42.75
N ALA A 37 -17.59 2.99 42.47
CA ALA A 37 -16.88 2.80 41.20
C ALA A 37 -16.51 1.30 41.21
N GLU A 38 -17.20 0.51 40.39
CA GLU A 38 -16.76 -0.83 40.10
C GLU A 38 -15.34 -0.72 39.59
N ASP A 39 -14.39 -1.26 40.38
CA ASP A 39 -13.01 -1.48 39.98
C ASP A 39 -13.04 -2.52 38.87
N ARG A 40 -13.42 -2.09 37.65
CA ARG A 40 -13.18 -2.90 36.45
C ARG A 40 -11.68 -2.99 36.29
N PRO A 41 -11.10 -4.18 36.35
CA PRO A 41 -9.70 -4.34 36.07
C PRO A 41 -9.42 -3.69 34.72
N ALA A 42 -8.36 -2.86 34.65
CA ALA A 42 -7.95 -2.23 33.40
C ALA A 42 -7.92 -3.30 32.30
N PRO A 43 -8.53 -3.04 31.12
CA PRO A 43 -8.57 -4.02 30.07
C PRO A 43 -7.16 -4.47 29.74
N ALA A 44 -6.95 -5.80 29.70
CA ALA A 44 -5.65 -6.36 29.40
C ALA A 44 -5.18 -5.82 28.03
N GLN A 45 -4.03 -5.18 28.02
CA GLN A 45 -3.42 -4.67 26.79
C GLN A 45 -3.26 -5.82 25.77
N PRO A 46 -3.62 -5.61 24.48
CA PRO A 46 -3.47 -6.65 23.47
C PRO A 46 -1.99 -7.00 23.33
N ASN A 47 -1.69 -8.28 23.34
CA ASN A 47 -0.32 -8.72 23.12
C ASN A 47 -0.07 -8.88 21.62
N PHE A 48 0.54 -7.89 20.97
CA PHE A 48 0.90 -7.93 19.55
C PHE A 48 2.24 -8.63 19.26
N GLY A 49 3.01 -9.04 20.26
CA GLY A 49 4.31 -9.67 20.11
C GLY A 49 5.51 -8.79 20.44
N PRO A 50 6.69 -9.40 20.55
CA PRO A 50 7.89 -8.70 21.01
C PRO A 50 8.41 -7.65 20.01
N ASN A 51 8.05 -7.78 18.73
CA ASN A 51 8.50 -6.88 17.67
C ASN A 51 7.49 -5.76 17.38
N VAL A 52 6.44 -5.62 18.18
CA VAL A 52 5.58 -4.43 18.19
C VAL A 52 5.97 -3.59 19.40
N LEU A 53 6.58 -2.45 19.13
CA LEU A 53 6.98 -1.50 20.17
C LEU A 53 5.92 -0.40 20.23
N VAL A 54 5.23 -0.31 21.35
CA VAL A 54 4.29 0.76 21.62
C VAL A 54 4.97 1.82 22.49
N PHE A 55 4.96 3.06 22.02
CA PHE A 55 5.50 4.22 22.70
C PHE A 55 4.33 5.09 23.19
N ASN A 56 4.44 5.59 24.43
CA ASN A 56 3.49 6.55 24.96
C ASN A 56 4.22 7.84 25.35
N PRO A 57 3.53 9.00 25.41
CA PRO A 57 4.17 10.29 25.63
C PRO A 57 4.74 10.47 27.06
N GLY A 58 4.41 9.57 27.98
CA GLY A 58 5.00 9.55 29.33
C GLY A 58 6.36 8.84 29.42
N MET A 59 6.79 8.15 28.36
CA MET A 59 8.10 7.51 28.34
C MET A 59 9.23 8.56 28.23
N PRO A 60 10.37 8.36 28.92
CA PRO A 60 11.55 9.21 28.73
C PRO A 60 11.99 9.22 27.25
N GLN A 61 12.22 10.42 26.69
CA GLN A 61 12.69 10.60 25.31
C GLN A 61 13.91 9.76 24.98
N SER A 62 14.90 9.68 25.91
CA SER A 62 16.10 8.87 25.71
C SER A 62 15.82 7.36 25.58
N GLN A 63 14.77 6.86 26.24
CA GLN A 63 14.36 5.48 26.14
C GLN A 63 13.68 5.20 24.77
N ILE A 64 12.85 6.13 24.30
CA ILE A 64 12.24 6.05 22.98
C ILE A 64 13.34 6.04 21.92
N GLN A 65 14.23 7.04 21.96
CA GLN A 65 15.36 7.15 21.02
C GLN A 65 16.20 5.87 20.99
N ALA A 66 16.59 5.35 22.13
CA ALA A 66 17.41 4.13 22.18
C ALA A 66 16.71 2.90 21.54
N ARG A 67 15.38 2.81 21.67
CA ARG A 67 14.61 1.71 21.07
C ARG A 67 14.46 1.84 19.56
N VAL A 68 14.14 3.04 19.04
CA VAL A 68 14.04 3.26 17.60
C VAL A 68 15.40 3.12 16.92
N ASP A 69 16.49 3.59 17.54
CA ASP A 69 17.86 3.41 17.05
C ASP A 69 18.30 1.94 17.02
N ALA A 70 17.91 1.15 18.01
CA ALA A 70 18.19 -0.29 18.02
C ALA A 70 17.50 -1.00 16.83
N VAL A 71 16.24 -0.65 16.54
CA VAL A 71 15.53 -1.19 15.37
C VAL A 71 16.18 -0.71 14.08
N ALA A 72 16.50 0.58 13.95
CA ALA A 72 17.19 1.13 12.79
C ALA A 72 18.52 0.42 12.52
N THR A 73 19.35 0.24 13.56
CA THR A 73 20.63 -0.48 13.45
C THR A 73 20.47 -1.89 12.89
N GLN A 74 19.39 -2.58 13.26
CA GLN A 74 19.13 -3.92 12.77
C GLN A 74 18.54 -3.94 11.37
N GLN A 75 17.69 -2.95 11.02
CA GLN A 75 16.83 -3.04 9.85
C GLN A 75 17.33 -2.24 8.63
N VAL A 76 18.18 -1.22 8.77
CA VAL A 76 18.60 -0.36 7.65
C VAL A 76 19.29 -1.15 6.53
N ALA A 77 20.04 -2.20 6.85
CA ALA A 77 20.70 -3.06 5.87
C ALA A 77 20.08 -4.47 5.77
N ASN A 78 18.87 -4.69 6.28
CA ASN A 78 18.26 -6.03 6.46
C ASN A 78 17.33 -6.42 5.28
N GLN A 79 17.72 -6.16 4.04
CA GLN A 79 16.87 -6.35 2.85
C GLN A 79 16.25 -7.76 2.73
N PHE A 80 17.02 -8.80 3.03
CA PHE A 80 16.56 -10.20 2.94
C PHE A 80 16.48 -10.91 4.29
N GLY A 81 16.53 -10.18 5.39
CA GLY A 81 16.45 -10.74 6.73
C GLY A 81 15.03 -11.14 7.14
N THR A 82 14.95 -11.85 8.25
CA THR A 82 13.68 -12.38 8.79
C THR A 82 13.00 -11.47 9.81
N GLN A 83 13.70 -10.45 10.31
CA GLN A 83 13.17 -9.55 11.33
C GLN A 83 12.16 -8.57 10.72
N ARG A 84 11.10 -8.30 11.48
CA ARG A 84 10.01 -7.38 11.15
C ARG A 84 9.63 -6.62 12.39
N PHE A 85 9.32 -5.31 12.25
CA PHE A 85 8.97 -4.46 13.38
C PHE A 85 7.78 -3.53 13.07
N ALA A 86 7.00 -3.23 14.12
CA ALA A 86 6.05 -2.14 14.12
C ALA A 86 6.36 -1.18 15.26
N LEU A 87 6.58 0.09 14.95
CA LEU A 87 6.83 1.19 15.88
C LEU A 87 5.54 2.01 15.97
N LEU A 88 4.79 1.85 17.06
CA LEU A 88 3.46 2.40 17.23
C LEU A 88 3.48 3.48 18.31
N PHE A 89 2.97 4.66 17.98
CA PHE A 89 2.96 5.83 18.87
C PHE A 89 1.53 6.12 19.34
N GLU A 90 1.29 6.05 20.66
CA GLU A 90 0.03 6.46 21.26
C GLU A 90 -0.22 7.97 21.09
N PRO A 91 -1.47 8.45 21.18
CA PRO A 91 -1.77 9.88 21.10
C PRO A 91 -0.93 10.72 22.05
N GLY A 92 -0.31 11.77 21.52
CA GLY A 92 0.56 12.68 22.25
C GLY A 92 1.68 13.26 21.41
N THR A 93 2.59 13.99 22.07
CA THR A 93 3.71 14.69 21.44
C THR A 93 5.03 14.05 21.84
N TYR A 94 5.87 13.77 20.88
CA TYR A 94 7.19 13.16 21.03
C TYR A 94 8.28 14.08 20.47
N GLY A 95 9.37 14.23 21.20
CA GLY A 95 10.40 15.19 20.85
C GLY A 95 10.00 16.65 21.15
N SER A 96 10.97 17.54 21.02
CA SER A 96 10.80 18.99 21.19
C SER A 96 11.84 19.74 20.38
N ALA A 97 11.74 21.07 20.27
CA ALA A 97 12.75 21.88 19.62
C ALA A 97 14.15 21.76 20.26
N ALA A 98 14.20 21.53 21.59
CA ALA A 98 15.47 21.35 22.31
C ALA A 98 16.02 19.92 22.27
N ALA A 99 15.13 18.93 22.07
CA ALA A 99 15.48 17.51 22.00
C ALA A 99 14.55 16.82 20.99
N PRO A 100 14.78 17.01 19.68
CA PRO A 100 13.94 16.38 18.65
C PRO A 100 14.09 14.86 18.66
N LEU A 101 13.01 14.16 18.27
CA LEU A 101 13.05 12.72 18.05
C LEU A 101 13.41 12.47 16.57
N ILE A 102 14.62 12.00 16.31
CA ILE A 102 15.12 11.75 14.96
C ILE A 102 15.64 10.33 14.87
N PHE A 103 15.16 9.55 13.89
CA PHE A 103 15.60 8.17 13.69
C PHE A 103 15.40 7.71 12.26
N GLN A 104 16.12 6.66 11.88
CA GLN A 104 15.98 6.02 10.57
C GLN A 104 14.97 4.88 10.60
N VAL A 105 14.36 4.62 9.44
CA VAL A 105 13.48 3.49 9.19
C VAL A 105 14.13 2.55 8.18
N GLY A 106 14.31 1.29 8.56
CA GLY A 106 14.87 0.25 7.72
C GLY A 106 13.81 -0.69 7.13
N TYR A 107 14.28 -1.77 6.51
CA TYR A 107 13.41 -2.79 5.89
C TYR A 107 12.41 -3.38 6.89
N TYR A 108 11.23 -3.73 6.40
CA TYR A 108 10.15 -4.40 7.14
C TYR A 108 9.78 -3.69 8.46
N THR A 109 9.81 -2.37 8.43
CA THR A 109 9.48 -1.55 9.59
C THR A 109 8.31 -0.62 9.25
N THR A 110 7.22 -0.75 10.00
CA THR A 110 6.08 0.18 9.98
C THR A 110 6.22 1.19 11.11
N VAL A 111 6.05 2.47 10.82
CA VAL A 111 5.90 3.53 11.83
C VAL A 111 4.50 4.09 11.74
N ALA A 112 3.73 4.02 12.82
CA ALA A 112 2.33 4.45 12.80
C ALA A 112 1.88 5.13 14.09
N GLY A 113 1.03 6.14 13.96
CA GLY A 113 0.28 6.73 15.06
C GLY A 113 -0.96 5.91 15.39
N LEU A 114 -1.27 5.78 16.67
CA LEU A 114 -2.45 5.09 17.20
C LEU A 114 -3.63 6.05 17.50
N GLY A 115 -3.58 7.25 16.96
CA GLY A 115 -4.66 8.23 17.08
C GLY A 115 -5.84 7.94 16.15
N ALA A 116 -6.99 8.53 16.41
CA ALA A 116 -8.13 8.54 15.48
C ALA A 116 -7.87 9.44 14.26
N SER A 117 -7.04 10.47 14.45
CA SER A 117 -6.57 11.41 13.43
C SER A 117 -5.04 11.46 13.40
N PRO A 118 -4.41 11.74 12.26
CA PRO A 118 -2.99 12.02 12.18
C PRO A 118 -2.51 13.12 13.14
N THR A 119 -3.39 14.05 13.49
CA THR A 119 -3.09 15.16 14.42
C THR A 119 -3.00 14.75 15.89
N ASP A 120 -3.44 13.55 16.23
CA ASP A 120 -3.40 13.06 17.61
C ASP A 120 -1.99 12.62 18.04
N VAL A 121 -1.12 12.30 17.08
CA VAL A 121 0.27 11.88 17.31
C VAL A 121 1.20 12.86 16.62
N THR A 122 2.02 13.57 17.38
CA THR A 122 2.96 14.57 16.84
C THR A 122 4.41 14.18 17.15
N ILE A 123 5.22 14.05 16.12
CA ILE A 123 6.68 13.92 16.22
C ILE A 123 7.31 15.26 15.90
N ASN A 124 7.98 15.89 16.87
CA ASN A 124 8.87 17.02 16.63
C ASN A 124 10.28 16.46 16.38
N GLY A 125 10.66 16.37 15.10
CA GLY A 125 11.90 15.71 14.69
C GLY A 125 11.91 15.37 13.23
N ALA A 126 12.43 14.17 12.89
CA ALA A 126 12.43 13.60 11.56
C ALA A 126 12.42 12.07 11.61
N ILE A 127 11.83 11.44 10.60
CA ILE A 127 11.76 9.98 10.42
C ILE A 127 12.38 9.66 9.06
N ASP A 128 13.66 9.28 9.05
CA ASP A 128 14.48 9.37 7.84
C ASP A 128 14.75 8.03 7.18
N VAL A 129 14.83 8.06 5.86
CA VAL A 129 15.40 7.01 5.02
C VAL A 129 16.44 7.63 4.10
N PHE A 130 17.68 7.15 4.17
CA PHE A 130 18.78 7.58 3.34
C PHE A 130 19.14 6.54 2.28
N ASN A 131 19.88 6.94 1.24
CA ASN A 131 20.44 6.03 0.24
C ASN A 131 21.25 4.90 0.87
N GLN A 132 21.29 3.76 0.17
CA GLN A 132 22.24 2.68 0.44
C GLN A 132 23.44 2.85 -0.51
N CYS A 133 24.66 2.63 0.00
CA CYS A 133 25.88 2.77 -0.80
C CYS A 133 26.55 1.42 -1.03
N PHE A 134 26.74 1.06 -2.29
CA PHE A 134 27.50 -0.11 -2.72
C PHE A 134 28.59 0.29 -3.71
N SER A 135 29.84 -0.09 -3.44
CA SER A 135 30.97 0.16 -4.35
C SER A 135 31.08 1.62 -4.83
N GLY A 136 30.75 2.59 -3.99
CA GLY A 136 30.81 4.01 -4.30
C GLY A 136 29.60 4.59 -5.04
N SER A 137 28.57 3.78 -5.30
CA SER A 137 27.27 4.22 -5.82
C SER A 137 26.25 4.23 -4.71
N CYS A 138 25.62 5.37 -4.46
CA CYS A 138 24.63 5.54 -3.40
C CYS A 138 23.27 5.81 -4.02
N THR A 139 22.29 4.92 -3.77
CA THR A 139 20.94 5.00 -4.34
C THR A 139 19.88 4.58 -3.32
N ALA A 140 18.63 4.94 -3.58
CA ALA A 140 17.47 4.44 -2.88
C ALA A 140 16.76 3.31 -3.63
N LEU A 141 17.34 2.79 -4.73
CA LEU A 141 16.71 1.79 -5.60
C LEU A 141 16.30 0.52 -4.87
N ASP A 142 16.99 0.17 -3.77
CA ASP A 142 16.69 -1.01 -2.96
C ASP A 142 15.97 -0.67 -1.64
N ASN A 143 15.54 0.57 -1.43
CA ASN A 143 14.89 1.00 -0.18
C ASN A 143 13.41 0.62 -0.14
N PHE A 144 13.11 -0.67 0.00
CA PHE A 144 11.78 -1.29 -0.01
C PHE A 144 11.20 -1.57 1.38
N TRP A 145 9.92 -1.99 1.43
CA TRP A 145 9.21 -2.57 2.59
C TRP A 145 9.34 -1.78 3.88
N ARG A 146 8.94 -0.54 3.85
CA ARG A 146 8.79 0.33 5.02
C ARG A 146 7.56 1.20 4.86
N SER A 147 6.96 1.63 5.94
CA SER A 147 5.77 2.47 5.86
C SER A 147 5.71 3.51 6.96
N LEU A 148 5.04 4.60 6.64
CA LEU A 148 4.80 5.72 7.56
C LEU A 148 3.32 6.07 7.51
N SER A 149 2.61 6.01 8.65
CA SER A 149 1.18 6.23 8.64
C SER A 149 0.60 6.90 9.90
N ASN A 150 -0.49 7.63 9.69
CA ASN A 150 -1.40 8.14 10.72
C ASN A 150 -0.74 8.99 11.82
N LEU A 151 0.15 9.92 11.46
CA LEU A 151 0.83 10.82 12.39
C LEU A 151 1.21 12.17 11.75
N THR A 152 1.58 13.13 12.59
CA THR A 152 2.12 14.43 12.19
C THR A 152 3.61 14.50 12.48
N ILE A 153 4.41 14.95 11.52
CA ILE A 153 5.81 15.29 11.68
C ILE A 153 5.95 16.81 11.57
N ASN A 154 6.33 17.46 12.67
CA ASN A 154 6.87 18.79 12.62
C ASN A 154 8.36 18.68 12.41
N VAL A 155 8.83 18.91 11.18
CA VAL A 155 10.24 18.78 10.83
C VAL A 155 11.05 19.73 11.70
N THR A 156 11.76 19.18 12.67
CA THR A 156 12.50 19.91 13.69
C THR A 156 13.92 19.36 13.73
N LEU A 157 14.84 20.15 13.19
CA LEU A 157 16.23 19.77 13.02
C LEU A 157 17.12 20.66 13.89
N PRO A 158 18.00 20.11 14.72
CA PRO A 158 18.85 20.89 15.58
C PRO A 158 19.95 21.62 14.79
N LEU A 159 20.45 22.74 15.31
CA LEU A 159 21.58 23.47 14.70
C LEU A 159 22.84 22.62 14.58
N THR A 160 23.07 21.73 15.56
CA THR A 160 24.13 20.71 15.48
C THR A 160 23.50 19.41 14.99
N PRO A 161 24.00 18.81 13.88
CA PRO A 161 23.45 17.60 13.34
C PRO A 161 23.34 16.48 14.37
N PRO A 162 22.25 15.71 14.37
CA PRO A 162 22.12 14.56 15.25
C PRO A 162 23.17 13.50 14.90
N LYS A 163 23.50 12.67 15.88
CA LYS A 163 24.28 11.47 15.61
C LYS A 163 23.31 10.37 15.21
N TYR A 164 23.14 10.17 13.91
CA TYR A 164 22.33 9.08 13.39
C TYR A 164 22.88 7.70 13.77
N VAL A 165 21.98 6.77 13.98
CA VAL A 165 22.30 5.37 14.26
C VAL A 165 21.41 4.48 13.38
N PRO A 166 21.99 3.70 12.47
CA PRO A 166 23.38 3.75 12.01
C PRO A 166 23.73 5.08 11.37
N ALA A 167 25.00 5.40 11.22
CA ALA A 167 25.42 6.60 10.52
C ALA A 167 25.04 6.49 9.02
N PRO A 168 24.39 7.49 8.44
CA PRO A 168 24.14 7.52 7.01
C PRO A 168 25.47 7.62 6.23
N PRO A 169 25.50 7.21 4.95
CA PRO A 169 26.70 7.24 4.12
C PRO A 169 27.15 8.66 3.74
N ASP A 170 26.29 9.65 3.93
CA ASP A 170 26.44 11.04 3.54
C ASP A 170 26.98 11.93 4.69
N ASN A 171 27.19 13.19 4.36
CA ASN A 171 27.62 14.18 5.34
C ASN A 171 26.50 14.45 6.36
N PRO A 172 26.75 14.34 7.69
CA PRO A 172 25.74 14.62 8.73
C PRO A 172 25.12 16.02 8.64
N PHE A 173 25.84 17.03 8.14
CA PHE A 173 25.28 18.36 7.94
C PHE A 173 24.25 18.37 6.82
N CYS A 174 24.47 17.63 5.74
CA CYS A 174 23.50 17.47 4.68
C CYS A 174 22.28 16.68 5.17
N ALA A 175 22.49 15.54 5.84
CA ALA A 175 21.41 14.73 6.41
C ALA A 175 20.52 15.48 7.42
N ASN A 176 20.99 16.60 7.97
CA ASN A 176 20.26 17.45 8.89
C ASN A 176 19.56 18.63 8.18
N THR A 177 19.09 18.49 6.97
CA THR A 177 18.50 19.60 6.20
C THR A 177 17.03 19.43 5.87
N ALA A 178 16.48 18.21 6.03
CA ALA A 178 15.10 17.85 5.67
C ALA A 178 14.61 16.63 6.45
N GLU A 179 13.34 16.32 6.32
CA GLU A 179 12.80 14.97 6.45
C GLU A 179 13.17 14.21 5.17
N PHE A 180 13.90 13.13 5.26
CA PHE A 180 14.32 12.30 4.13
C PHE A 180 13.47 11.04 4.03
N TRP A 181 12.70 10.90 2.97
CA TRP A 181 12.00 9.66 2.64
C TRP A 181 12.49 9.13 1.30
N ALA A 182 13.81 8.81 1.24
CA ALA A 182 14.46 8.32 0.03
C ALA A 182 14.18 6.81 -0.13
N THR A 183 13.04 6.50 -0.75
CA THR A 183 12.54 5.14 -0.90
C THR A 183 12.24 4.81 -2.36
N SER A 184 12.02 3.53 -2.62
CA SER A 184 11.49 2.99 -3.85
C SER A 184 10.18 2.22 -3.59
N GLN A 185 9.86 1.20 -4.35
CA GLN A 185 8.61 0.45 -4.27
C GLN A 185 8.29 -0.06 -2.85
N ALA A 186 7.03 -0.31 -2.56
CA ALA A 186 6.56 -0.87 -1.29
C ALA A 186 6.98 -0.04 -0.04
N ALA A 187 6.90 1.28 -0.17
CA ALA A 187 7.23 2.21 0.91
C ALA A 187 6.18 3.32 1.05
N PRO A 188 4.89 2.97 1.30
CA PRO A 188 3.80 3.92 1.32
C PRO A 188 3.88 4.91 2.48
N VAL A 189 3.39 6.12 2.19
CA VAL A 189 3.09 7.16 3.18
C VAL A 189 1.59 7.41 3.14
N ARG A 190 0.89 7.10 4.24
CA ARG A 190 -0.57 7.22 4.30
C ARG A 190 -1.03 8.01 5.52
N ARG A 191 -1.94 8.97 5.33
CA ARG A 191 -2.50 9.73 6.44
C ARG A 191 -1.43 10.40 7.29
N VAL A 192 -0.47 11.05 6.65
CA VAL A 192 0.63 11.74 7.32
C VAL A 192 0.51 13.25 7.09
N HIS A 193 0.68 14.03 8.14
CA HIS A 193 0.91 15.46 8.03
C HIS A 193 2.40 15.74 8.17
N VAL A 194 3.05 16.19 7.12
CA VAL A 194 4.42 16.72 7.20
C VAL A 194 4.35 18.25 7.19
N ASN A 195 4.75 18.86 8.30
CA ASN A 195 4.87 20.31 8.44
C ASN A 195 6.36 20.69 8.40
N GLY A 196 6.83 21.11 7.24
CA GLY A 196 8.22 21.45 6.99
C GLY A 196 8.76 20.88 5.67
N PHE A 197 10.06 20.89 5.52
CA PHE A 197 10.71 20.45 4.28
C PHE A 197 10.89 18.94 4.27
N ILE A 198 10.32 18.28 3.25
CA ILE A 198 10.50 16.86 2.95
C ILE A 198 11.11 16.68 1.56
N THR A 199 11.99 15.68 1.46
CA THR A 199 12.55 15.19 0.21
C THR A 199 12.29 13.71 0.03
N LEU A 200 11.88 13.32 -1.18
CA LEU A 200 11.62 11.93 -1.57
C LEU A 200 12.84 11.25 -2.20
N PHE A 201 13.99 11.93 -2.18
CA PHE A 201 15.28 11.36 -2.57
C PHE A 201 16.39 11.94 -1.69
N ASP A 202 17.45 11.16 -1.51
CA ASP A 202 18.64 11.64 -0.80
C ASP A 202 19.59 12.33 -1.77
N TYR A 203 19.65 13.65 -1.68
CA TYR A 203 20.54 14.51 -2.48
C TYR A 203 21.93 14.69 -1.86
N CYS A 204 22.17 14.07 -0.70
CA CYS A 204 23.44 14.20 0.01
C CYS A 204 24.48 13.23 -0.50
N SER A 205 24.07 12.17 -1.16
CA SER A 205 24.94 11.15 -1.74
C SER A 205 24.56 10.87 -3.21
N SER A 206 25.51 10.34 -4.00
CA SER A 206 25.39 10.28 -5.46
C SER A 206 25.54 8.84 -5.97
N PRO A 207 24.79 8.46 -7.03
CA PRO A 207 23.94 9.27 -7.92
C PRO A 207 22.53 9.57 -7.38
N GLY A 208 22.11 8.99 -6.26
CA GLY A 208 20.84 9.30 -5.60
C GLY A 208 19.58 8.85 -6.35
N PHE A 209 19.66 7.82 -7.20
CA PHE A 209 18.49 7.30 -7.93
C PHE A 209 17.46 6.68 -7.02
N SER A 210 16.17 6.86 -7.36
CA SER A 210 15.01 6.29 -6.69
C SER A 210 13.99 5.82 -7.72
N SER A 211 13.23 4.75 -7.42
CA SER A 211 12.45 4.02 -8.42
C SER A 211 10.95 3.93 -8.10
N GLY A 212 10.36 5.00 -7.59
CA GLY A 212 8.92 5.04 -7.40
C GLY A 212 8.49 5.09 -5.94
N GLY A 213 7.25 5.41 -5.73
CA GLY A 213 6.67 5.49 -4.40
C GLY A 213 5.19 5.83 -4.44
N PHE A 214 4.57 5.82 -3.27
CA PHE A 214 3.14 6.01 -3.07
C PHE A 214 2.86 6.92 -1.87
N ILE A 215 2.04 7.94 -2.09
CA ILE A 215 1.51 8.79 -1.02
C ILE A 215 -0.01 8.85 -1.15
N ALA A 216 -0.72 8.69 -0.02
CA ALA A 216 -2.18 8.82 0.01
C ALA A 216 -2.70 9.52 1.28
N ASP A 217 -3.84 10.19 1.16
CA ASP A 217 -4.60 10.76 2.29
C ASP A 217 -3.73 11.62 3.21
N SER A 218 -2.75 12.34 2.66
CA SER A 218 -1.70 13.05 3.40
C SER A 218 -1.75 14.56 3.19
N LEU A 219 -1.15 15.31 4.12
CA LEU A 219 -1.09 16.78 4.11
C LEU A 219 0.37 17.24 4.20
N PHE A 220 0.80 18.03 3.25
CA PHE A 220 2.13 18.66 3.24
C PHE A 220 1.98 20.17 3.36
N THR A 221 2.60 20.76 4.38
CA THR A 221 2.53 22.20 4.67
C THR A 221 3.90 22.78 4.98
N GLY A 222 4.04 24.09 4.75
CA GLY A 222 5.25 24.84 5.12
C GLY A 222 6.40 24.73 4.14
N SER A 223 6.36 23.80 3.16
CA SER A 223 7.35 23.68 2.10
C SER A 223 6.81 22.88 0.90
N THR A 224 7.45 23.07 -0.23
CA THR A 224 7.26 22.24 -1.43
C THR A 224 7.89 20.86 -1.19
N VAL A 225 7.20 19.79 -1.59
CA VAL A 225 7.76 18.44 -1.60
C VAL A 225 8.83 18.35 -2.69
N LEU A 226 10.04 17.96 -2.31
CA LEU A 226 11.15 17.79 -3.24
C LEU A 226 11.20 16.33 -3.72
N ASN A 227 10.73 16.08 -4.94
CA ASN A 227 10.72 14.74 -5.51
C ASN A 227 12.09 14.29 -6.05
N GLY A 228 12.82 15.17 -6.67
CA GLY A 228 14.20 14.95 -7.11
C GLY A 228 14.36 13.90 -8.21
N SER A 229 14.99 12.78 -7.89
CA SER A 229 15.36 11.73 -8.84
C SER A 229 14.37 10.57 -8.92
N GLN A 230 13.19 10.67 -8.32
CA GLN A 230 12.15 9.63 -8.42
C GLN A 230 11.76 9.42 -9.89
N GLN A 231 11.92 8.20 -10.37
CA GLN A 231 11.67 7.84 -11.77
C GLN A 231 10.18 7.92 -12.08
N GLN A 232 9.36 7.45 -11.18
CA GLN A 232 7.90 7.51 -11.22
C GLN A 232 7.35 7.63 -9.79
N PHE A 233 6.17 8.22 -9.64
CA PHE A 233 5.54 8.39 -8.33
C PHE A 233 4.03 8.61 -8.47
N ILE A 234 3.25 8.13 -7.51
CA ILE A 234 1.83 8.45 -7.42
C ILE A 234 1.49 9.10 -6.09
N VAL A 235 0.71 10.17 -6.15
CA VAL A 235 0.08 10.84 -5.02
C VAL A 235 -1.42 10.79 -5.25
N ARG A 236 -2.20 10.40 -4.25
CA ARG A 236 -3.66 10.45 -4.34
C ARG A 236 -4.31 11.02 -3.07
N ASN A 237 -5.43 11.72 -3.25
CA ASN A 237 -6.25 12.25 -2.15
C ASN A 237 -5.43 12.99 -1.09
N SER A 238 -4.41 13.73 -1.50
CA SER A 238 -3.54 14.48 -0.60
C SER A 238 -3.65 15.98 -0.83
N THR A 239 -3.11 16.77 0.09
CA THR A 239 -2.99 18.22 -0.07
C THR A 239 -1.53 18.61 -0.10
N LEU A 240 -1.13 19.31 -1.17
CA LEU A 240 0.26 19.69 -1.42
C LEU A 240 0.46 21.20 -1.28
N ASP A 241 1.54 21.64 -0.63
CA ASP A 241 2.03 23.03 -0.67
C ASP A 241 3.03 23.25 -1.82
N GLY A 242 3.05 22.36 -2.78
CA GLY A 242 3.86 22.35 -3.99
C GLY A 242 4.59 21.03 -4.18
N TRP A 243 5.05 20.80 -5.41
CA TRP A 243 5.81 19.64 -5.81
C TRP A 243 6.87 20.06 -6.81
N THR A 244 8.06 19.52 -6.73
CA THR A 244 9.13 19.86 -7.64
C THR A 244 9.89 18.64 -8.11
N ASN A 245 10.30 18.69 -9.37
CA ASN A 245 11.02 17.68 -10.10
C ASN A 245 10.22 16.40 -10.37
N ALA A 246 10.71 15.64 -11.28
CA ALA A 246 10.37 14.27 -11.60
C ALA A 246 11.32 13.79 -12.69
N VAL A 247 11.41 12.49 -12.90
CA VAL A 247 12.21 11.97 -14.01
C VAL A 247 11.30 11.59 -15.17
N TRP A 248 10.35 10.64 -15.01
CA TRP A 248 9.60 10.14 -16.17
C TRP A 248 8.09 10.13 -16.02
N ASN A 249 7.53 9.71 -14.88
CA ASN A 249 6.10 9.55 -14.72
C ASN A 249 5.63 9.89 -13.30
N GLN A 250 4.81 10.91 -13.18
CA GLN A 250 4.29 11.37 -11.90
C GLN A 250 2.79 11.54 -12.00
N VAL A 251 2.06 10.93 -11.09
CA VAL A 251 0.59 10.92 -11.06
C VAL A 251 0.08 11.65 -9.83
N PHE A 252 -0.87 12.55 -10.05
CA PHE A 252 -1.63 13.24 -9.02
C PHE A 252 -3.11 12.94 -9.26
N MET A 253 -3.75 12.25 -8.30
CA MET A 253 -5.15 11.82 -8.46
C MET A 253 -5.99 12.24 -7.25
N GLY A 254 -6.95 13.14 -7.48
CA GLY A 254 -7.79 13.65 -6.40
C GLY A 254 -7.03 14.51 -5.39
N ASP A 255 -5.89 15.05 -5.74
CA ASP A 255 -5.10 15.90 -4.88
C ASP A 255 -5.59 17.34 -4.88
N THR A 256 -5.28 18.10 -3.82
CA THR A 256 -5.68 19.49 -3.60
C THR A 256 -4.48 20.37 -3.24
N GLY A 257 -4.69 21.67 -3.18
CA GLY A 257 -3.62 22.64 -2.89
C GLY A 257 -2.83 23.04 -4.14
N LYS A 258 -1.50 23.05 -4.06
CA LYS A 258 -0.61 23.43 -5.19
C LYS A 258 -0.19 22.18 -5.99
N VAL A 259 -1.18 21.51 -6.58
CA VAL A 259 -0.96 20.32 -7.41
C VAL A 259 -0.37 20.72 -8.76
N PRO A 260 0.66 20.02 -9.29
CA PRO A 260 1.15 20.25 -10.64
C PRO A 260 0.04 20.05 -11.69
N PRO A 261 -0.05 20.91 -12.70
CA PRO A 261 -1.01 20.72 -13.78
C PRO A 261 -0.58 19.58 -14.71
N GLN A 262 -1.53 19.01 -15.45
CA GLN A 262 -1.26 18.06 -16.53
C GLN A 262 -0.19 18.61 -17.49
N SER A 263 0.87 17.83 -17.72
CA SER A 263 1.97 18.21 -18.62
C SER A 263 2.58 17.04 -19.37
N PHE A 264 2.04 15.84 -19.23
CA PHE A 264 2.55 14.67 -19.93
C PHE A 264 2.51 14.86 -21.46
N GLY A 265 3.60 14.48 -22.14
CA GLY A 265 3.69 14.55 -23.59
C GLY A 265 3.80 15.98 -24.19
N SER A 266 3.97 17.03 -23.39
CA SER A 266 4.15 18.39 -23.91
C SER A 266 5.44 18.52 -24.73
N LEU A 267 5.43 19.35 -25.78
CA LEU A 267 6.64 19.65 -26.57
C LEU A 267 7.74 20.27 -25.71
N ALA A 268 7.36 21.04 -24.70
CA ALA A 268 8.30 21.63 -23.73
C ALA A 268 9.08 20.56 -22.95
N GLN A 269 8.46 19.41 -22.64
CA GLN A 269 9.10 18.28 -22.00
C GLN A 269 10.25 17.70 -22.84
N GLN A 270 10.07 17.56 -24.15
CA GLN A 270 11.11 17.06 -25.06
C GLN A 270 12.31 18.01 -25.15
N ALA A 271 12.13 19.28 -24.88
CA ALA A 271 13.15 20.33 -24.90
C ALA A 271 13.74 20.64 -23.51
N GLY A 272 13.50 19.78 -22.49
CA GLY A 272 13.91 20.05 -21.11
C GLY A 272 12.92 20.93 -20.34
N GLY A 273 11.65 20.89 -20.73
CA GLY A 273 10.53 21.56 -20.07
C GLY A 273 10.06 20.84 -18.78
N PRO A 274 8.84 21.14 -18.32
CA PRO A 274 8.34 20.59 -17.06
C PRO A 274 8.29 19.06 -17.08
N PRO A 275 8.41 18.43 -15.90
CA PRO A 275 8.29 16.98 -15.77
C PRO A 275 6.97 16.42 -16.31
N PRO A 276 6.91 15.11 -16.63
CA PRO A 276 5.72 14.47 -17.19
C PRO A 276 4.69 14.20 -16.09
N TYR A 277 3.83 15.14 -15.83
CA TYR A 277 2.76 15.02 -14.84
C TYR A 277 1.44 14.58 -15.48
N THR A 278 0.85 13.52 -14.91
CA THR A 278 -0.54 13.11 -15.16
C THR A 278 -1.39 13.54 -13.98
N THR A 279 -2.42 14.37 -14.23
CA THR A 279 -3.24 14.95 -13.15
C THR A 279 -4.71 14.66 -13.38
N LEU A 280 -5.32 13.93 -12.45
CA LEU A 280 -6.73 13.56 -12.43
C LEU A 280 -7.44 14.29 -11.28
N ALA A 281 -8.57 14.93 -11.58
CA ALA A 281 -9.26 15.80 -10.62
C ALA A 281 -9.82 15.07 -9.40
N THR A 282 -10.21 13.81 -9.55
CA THR A 282 -10.81 12.99 -8.48
C THR A 282 -10.31 11.56 -8.56
N SER A 283 -10.34 10.89 -7.41
CA SER A 283 -10.17 9.44 -7.33
C SER A 283 -11.53 8.75 -7.47
N PRO A 284 -11.72 7.86 -8.46
CA PRO A 284 -13.04 7.27 -8.75
C PRO A 284 -13.65 6.49 -7.59
N VAL A 285 -12.91 5.60 -6.98
CA VAL A 285 -13.32 4.80 -5.82
C VAL A 285 -12.12 4.59 -4.89
N THR A 286 -12.24 4.95 -3.64
CA THR A 286 -11.17 4.79 -2.63
C THR A 286 -11.74 4.38 -1.28
N ARG A 287 -10.95 3.68 -0.53
CA ARG A 287 -11.11 3.46 0.90
C ARG A 287 -9.70 3.48 1.49
N GLU A 288 -9.48 4.25 2.53
CA GLU A 288 -8.19 4.20 3.22
C GLU A 288 -8.03 2.87 3.98
N GLU A 289 -6.77 2.47 4.21
CA GLU A 289 -6.48 1.22 4.89
C GLU A 289 -7.05 1.20 6.32
N PRO A 290 -7.45 0.02 6.84
CA PRO A 290 -7.77 -0.13 8.26
C PRO A 290 -6.53 0.13 9.12
N TYR A 291 -6.68 0.85 10.23
CA TYR A 291 -5.57 1.18 11.12
C TYR A 291 -5.91 0.99 12.60
N LEU A 292 -4.88 0.69 13.40
CA LEU A 292 -5.02 0.57 14.85
C LEU A 292 -5.25 1.94 15.49
N THR A 293 -6.12 1.97 16.49
CA THR A 293 -6.34 3.13 17.35
C THR A 293 -6.36 2.71 18.82
N VAL A 294 -5.98 3.63 19.70
CA VAL A 294 -6.14 3.50 21.15
C VAL A 294 -6.86 4.75 21.66
N ASP A 295 -7.88 4.57 22.50
CA ASP A 295 -8.60 5.66 23.09
C ASP A 295 -7.98 6.12 24.44
N GLY A 296 -8.54 7.20 25.03
CA GLY A 296 -8.07 7.73 26.31
C GLY A 296 -8.25 6.79 27.51
N ALA A 297 -8.98 5.69 27.35
CA ALA A 297 -9.12 4.62 28.35
C ALA A 297 -8.15 3.45 28.09
N GLY A 298 -7.30 3.55 27.07
CA GLY A 298 -6.35 2.50 26.68
C GLY A 298 -6.99 1.34 25.94
N LEU A 299 -8.21 1.50 25.37
CA LEU A 299 -8.90 0.48 24.62
C LEU A 299 -8.47 0.51 23.15
N PHE A 300 -7.92 -0.59 22.68
CA PHE A 300 -7.53 -0.75 21.29
C PHE A 300 -8.72 -1.14 20.40
N SER A 301 -8.73 -0.58 19.21
CA SER A 301 -9.66 -0.88 18.12
C SER A 301 -8.94 -0.84 16.78
N VAL A 302 -9.54 -1.45 15.76
CA VAL A 302 -9.16 -1.21 14.37
C VAL A 302 -10.24 -0.32 13.76
N PHE A 303 -9.85 0.86 13.30
CA PHE A 303 -10.74 1.74 12.55
C PHE A 303 -10.75 1.32 11.08
N VAL A 304 -11.93 1.20 10.51
CA VAL A 304 -12.14 0.88 9.09
C VAL A 304 -12.77 2.10 8.43
N PRO A 305 -12.04 2.83 7.60
CA PRO A 305 -12.56 4.00 6.89
C PRO A 305 -13.70 3.64 5.92
N ALA A 306 -14.61 4.59 5.70
CA ALA A 306 -15.71 4.42 4.76
C ALA A 306 -15.21 4.48 3.31
N LEU A 307 -15.93 3.79 2.41
CA LEU A 307 -15.73 3.91 0.97
C LEU A 307 -16.09 5.34 0.52
N GLN A 308 -15.28 5.88 -0.40
CA GLN A 308 -15.49 7.17 -1.04
C GLN A 308 -15.54 7.01 -2.55
N THR A 309 -16.30 7.83 -3.23
CA THR A 309 -16.37 7.87 -4.70
C THR A 309 -16.18 9.29 -5.18
N ASN A 310 -15.44 9.44 -6.30
CA ASN A 310 -15.09 10.74 -6.87
C ASN A 310 -14.52 11.71 -5.81
N SER A 311 -13.64 11.19 -4.97
CA SER A 311 -13.09 11.90 -3.81
C SER A 311 -11.88 12.76 -4.18
N SER A 312 -11.62 13.78 -3.36
CA SER A 312 -10.42 14.61 -3.43
C SER A 312 -10.01 15.13 -2.05
N GLY A 313 -8.70 15.34 -1.87
CA GLY A 313 -8.11 15.76 -0.61
C GLY A 313 -8.16 14.70 0.50
N PRO A 314 -7.49 14.95 1.63
CA PRO A 314 -7.40 14.01 2.73
C PRO A 314 -8.74 13.84 3.48
N THR A 315 -9.02 12.62 3.94
CA THR A 315 -10.31 12.26 4.59
C THR A 315 -10.49 12.85 5.99
N TRP A 316 -9.43 13.37 6.60
CA TRP A 316 -9.37 13.79 8.00
C TRP A 316 -9.19 15.32 8.21
N THR A 317 -8.92 16.08 7.16
CA THR A 317 -8.67 17.54 7.28
C THR A 317 -9.94 18.36 7.48
N ALA A 318 -11.09 17.87 7.03
CA ALA A 318 -12.39 18.55 7.20
C ALA A 318 -13.18 18.09 8.44
N GLY A 319 -12.59 17.24 9.29
CA GLY A 319 -13.22 16.67 10.47
C GLY A 319 -12.82 15.22 10.70
N ALA A 320 -13.57 14.49 11.49
CA ALA A 320 -13.31 13.08 11.75
C ALA A 320 -13.47 12.26 10.46
N THR A 321 -12.52 11.38 10.19
CA THR A 321 -12.61 10.42 9.06
C THR A 321 -13.89 9.59 9.17
N PRO A 322 -14.72 9.55 8.13
CA PRO A 322 -15.89 8.67 8.12
C PRO A 322 -15.47 7.19 8.17
N GLY A 323 -16.16 6.39 8.99
CA GLY A 323 -15.81 4.97 9.12
C GLY A 323 -16.43 4.33 10.36
N ARG A 324 -15.90 3.17 10.74
CA ARG A 324 -16.34 2.43 11.93
C ARG A 324 -15.16 1.79 12.67
N SER A 325 -15.24 1.78 14.00
CA SER A 325 -14.27 1.08 14.85
C SER A 325 -14.74 -0.36 15.13
N ILE A 326 -13.80 -1.30 15.07
CA ILE A 326 -14.00 -2.69 15.46
C ILE A 326 -13.13 -2.94 16.70
N PRO A 327 -13.73 -3.27 17.87
CA PRO A 327 -12.96 -3.54 19.08
C PRO A 327 -11.92 -4.65 18.88
N ILE A 328 -10.75 -4.51 19.49
CA ILE A 328 -9.62 -5.45 19.33
C ILE A 328 -10.01 -6.90 19.70
N GLY A 329 -10.94 -7.09 20.63
CA GLY A 329 -11.47 -8.40 21.01
C GLY A 329 -12.18 -9.16 19.89
N ARG A 330 -12.51 -8.50 18.77
CA ARG A 330 -13.07 -9.14 17.56
C ARG A 330 -11.99 -9.66 16.62
N PHE A 331 -10.74 -9.49 16.95
CA PHE A 331 -9.59 -9.95 16.17
C PHE A 331 -8.93 -11.16 16.85
N PHE A 332 -8.43 -12.05 16.02
CA PHE A 332 -7.40 -13.00 16.42
C PHE A 332 -6.05 -12.37 16.09
N ILE A 333 -5.19 -12.23 17.08
CA ILE A 333 -3.82 -11.73 16.90
C ILE A 333 -2.93 -12.94 16.70
N ALA A 334 -2.60 -13.23 15.45
CA ALA A 334 -1.74 -14.34 15.08
C ALA A 334 -0.26 -14.01 15.32
N ARG A 335 0.50 -15.04 15.62
CA ARG A 335 1.96 -15.02 15.78
C ARG A 335 2.60 -15.88 14.70
N PRO A 336 3.87 -15.64 14.33
CA PRO A 336 4.58 -16.51 13.38
C PRO A 336 4.61 -17.99 13.78
N ALA A 337 4.53 -18.29 15.06
CA ALA A 337 4.48 -19.67 15.58
C ALA A 337 3.08 -20.31 15.52
N ASP A 338 2.02 -19.58 15.20
CA ASP A 338 0.67 -20.14 15.06
C ASP A 338 0.57 -20.91 13.74
N SER A 339 0.04 -22.14 13.80
CA SER A 339 -0.20 -22.92 12.60
C SER A 339 -1.30 -22.32 11.73
N ALA A 340 -1.23 -22.54 10.42
CA ALA A 340 -2.29 -22.15 9.50
C ALA A 340 -3.66 -22.72 9.89
N ALA A 341 -3.71 -23.94 10.46
CA ALA A 341 -4.93 -24.53 10.98
C ALA A 341 -5.56 -23.72 12.12
N ARG A 342 -4.75 -23.19 13.05
CA ARG A 342 -5.22 -22.35 14.16
C ARG A 342 -5.75 -21.00 13.66
N ILE A 343 -5.04 -20.38 12.74
CA ILE A 343 -5.45 -19.11 12.11
C ILE A 343 -6.78 -19.32 11.36
N ASN A 344 -6.89 -20.39 10.58
CA ASN A 344 -8.11 -20.73 9.84
C ASN A 344 -9.29 -21.00 10.77
N ALA A 345 -9.08 -21.68 11.92
CA ALA A 345 -10.13 -21.89 12.91
C ALA A 345 -10.66 -20.57 13.48
N ALA A 346 -9.77 -19.57 13.71
CA ALA A 346 -10.18 -18.25 14.16
C ALA A 346 -10.98 -17.50 13.08
N LEU A 347 -10.54 -17.51 11.82
CA LEU A 347 -11.28 -16.94 10.69
C LEU A 347 -12.64 -17.60 10.51
N ALA A 348 -12.71 -18.93 10.57
CA ALA A 348 -13.96 -19.69 10.47
C ALA A 348 -14.94 -19.41 11.61
N SER A 349 -14.42 -19.05 12.81
CA SER A 349 -15.26 -18.64 13.94
C SER A 349 -15.80 -17.20 13.84
N GLY A 350 -15.53 -16.50 12.72
CA GLY A 350 -15.99 -15.13 12.46
C GLY A 350 -15.10 -14.03 13.05
N ARG A 351 -13.88 -14.33 13.46
CA ARG A 351 -12.92 -13.30 13.89
C ARG A 351 -12.25 -12.65 12.68
N ASN A 352 -11.92 -11.38 12.83
CA ASN A 352 -10.95 -10.70 11.99
C ASN A 352 -9.53 -11.14 12.39
N LEU A 353 -8.53 -10.80 11.59
CA LEU A 353 -7.15 -11.22 11.79
C LEU A 353 -6.20 -10.02 11.90
N ILE A 354 -5.32 -10.04 12.88
CA ILE A 354 -4.11 -9.24 12.90
C ILE A 354 -2.93 -10.19 12.80
N LEU A 355 -2.04 -9.94 11.86
CA LEU A 355 -0.78 -10.65 11.71
C LEU A 355 0.33 -9.83 12.41
N SER A 356 0.91 -10.38 13.48
CA SER A 356 2.06 -9.76 14.15
C SER A 356 3.31 -9.82 13.28
N PRO A 357 4.30 -8.91 13.48
CA PRO A 357 5.52 -8.91 12.71
C PRO A 357 6.28 -10.25 12.77
N GLY A 358 6.66 -10.77 11.60
CA GLY A 358 7.45 -11.99 11.45
C GLY A 358 7.16 -12.75 10.16
N VAL A 359 7.79 -13.90 9.99
CA VAL A 359 7.62 -14.78 8.82
C VAL A 359 6.74 -15.98 9.22
N TYR A 360 5.67 -16.20 8.48
CA TYR A 360 4.67 -17.25 8.68
C TYR A 360 4.88 -18.36 7.64
N HIS A 361 5.35 -19.51 8.06
CA HIS A 361 5.50 -20.70 7.22
C HIS A 361 4.18 -21.49 7.19
N LEU A 362 3.57 -21.58 6.01
CA LEU A 362 2.23 -22.10 5.84
C LEU A 362 2.27 -23.52 5.22
N ASP A 363 1.75 -24.51 5.95
CA ASP A 363 1.56 -25.88 5.47
C ASP A 363 0.28 -26.03 4.62
N ARG A 364 -0.60 -25.03 4.63
CA ARG A 364 -1.85 -24.93 3.88
C ARG A 364 -2.28 -23.48 3.74
N SER A 365 -3.20 -23.21 2.82
CA SER A 365 -3.74 -21.86 2.61
C SER A 365 -4.41 -21.30 3.85
N LEU A 366 -4.23 -20.01 4.10
CA LEU A 366 -5.16 -19.24 4.92
C LEU A 366 -6.42 -18.97 4.09
N VAL A 367 -7.61 -19.09 4.70
CA VAL A 367 -8.87 -18.99 3.95
C VAL A 367 -9.81 -18.00 4.59
N VAL A 368 -10.14 -16.93 3.87
CA VAL A 368 -11.10 -15.90 4.25
C VAL A 368 -12.41 -16.18 3.51
N ARG A 369 -13.48 -16.54 4.25
CA ARG A 369 -14.78 -16.92 3.67
C ARG A 369 -15.92 -16.01 4.08
N ARG A 370 -15.68 -15.07 4.95
CA ARG A 370 -16.74 -14.21 5.48
C ARG A 370 -16.58 -12.79 4.92
N ALA A 371 -17.69 -12.25 4.44
CA ALA A 371 -17.79 -10.86 4.03
C ALA A 371 -17.32 -9.92 5.17
N ASP A 372 -16.82 -8.75 4.81
CA ASP A 372 -16.35 -7.72 5.74
C ASP A 372 -15.18 -8.12 6.66
N THR A 373 -14.51 -9.24 6.39
CA THR A 373 -13.34 -9.65 7.18
C THR A 373 -12.19 -8.68 6.96
N VAL A 374 -11.57 -8.25 8.06
CA VAL A 374 -10.35 -7.45 8.06
C VAL A 374 -9.15 -8.35 8.38
N VAL A 375 -8.15 -8.33 7.53
CA VAL A 375 -6.82 -8.93 7.74
C VAL A 375 -5.81 -7.81 7.70
N LEU A 376 -5.27 -7.46 8.86
CA LEU A 376 -4.32 -6.35 9.04
C LEU A 376 -2.95 -6.88 9.43
N GLY A 377 -1.93 -6.57 8.65
CA GLY A 377 -0.54 -6.84 8.96
C GLY A 377 0.10 -5.71 9.75
N LEU A 378 0.95 -6.04 10.70
CA LEU A 378 1.79 -5.08 11.43
C LEU A 378 3.25 -5.36 11.12
N GLY A 379 3.98 -4.38 10.58
CA GLY A 379 5.41 -4.52 10.28
C GLY A 379 5.70 -5.56 9.20
N PHE A 380 4.92 -5.57 8.13
CA PHE A 380 5.12 -6.44 6.96
C PHE A 380 5.20 -7.94 7.29
N PRO A 381 4.23 -8.53 8.02
CA PRO A 381 4.20 -9.97 8.20
C PRO A 381 4.26 -10.66 6.85
N THR A 382 5.14 -11.67 6.75
CA THR A 382 5.44 -12.33 5.49
C THR A 382 4.87 -13.74 5.48
N LEU A 383 4.03 -14.05 4.49
CA LEU A 383 3.36 -15.34 4.35
C LEU A 383 4.09 -16.19 3.29
N VAL A 384 4.59 -17.38 3.69
CA VAL A 384 5.37 -18.28 2.84
C VAL A 384 4.67 -19.64 2.72
N PRO A 385 4.22 -20.07 1.53
CA PRO A 385 3.59 -21.37 1.33
C PRO A 385 4.64 -22.47 1.15
N ASP A 386 4.97 -23.22 2.19
CA ASP A 386 6.03 -24.25 2.16
C ASP A 386 5.69 -25.49 1.33
N ARG A 387 4.40 -25.72 1.04
CA ARG A 387 3.91 -26.95 0.38
C ARG A 387 3.44 -26.76 -1.06
N GLY A 388 3.73 -25.59 -1.67
CA GLY A 388 3.25 -25.29 -3.03
C GLY A 388 1.74 -25.07 -3.11
N THR A 389 1.12 -24.68 -2.01
CA THR A 389 -0.29 -24.26 -1.98
C THR A 389 -0.40 -22.75 -2.18
N THR A 390 -1.56 -22.23 -2.54
CA THR A 390 -1.81 -20.78 -2.47
C THR A 390 -1.68 -20.32 -1.01
N ALA A 391 -0.90 -19.28 -0.73
CA ALA A 391 -0.67 -18.84 0.65
C ALA A 391 -1.96 -18.33 1.29
N MET A 392 -2.75 -17.50 0.59
CA MET A 392 -4.06 -17.04 1.06
C MET A 392 -5.09 -17.10 -0.06
N ARG A 393 -6.29 -17.56 0.30
CA ARG A 393 -7.49 -17.55 -0.55
C ARG A 393 -8.58 -16.74 0.10
N VAL A 394 -9.15 -15.82 -0.65
CA VAL A 394 -10.36 -15.08 -0.28
C VAL A 394 -11.48 -15.67 -1.14
N ALA A 395 -12.55 -16.14 -0.50
CA ALA A 395 -13.74 -16.58 -1.22
C ALA A 395 -14.39 -15.39 -1.96
N ASP A 396 -15.28 -15.68 -2.88
CA ASP A 396 -16.03 -14.65 -3.59
C ASP A 396 -17.08 -14.03 -2.65
N VAL A 397 -16.63 -13.10 -1.80
CA VAL A 397 -17.42 -12.42 -0.77
C VAL A 397 -17.06 -10.93 -0.74
N ARG A 398 -18.08 -10.08 -0.55
CA ARG A 398 -17.86 -8.62 -0.55
C ARG A 398 -17.07 -8.14 0.65
N GLY A 399 -16.41 -7.00 0.45
CA GLY A 399 -15.94 -6.14 1.52
C GLY A 399 -14.81 -6.68 2.38
N VAL A 400 -14.04 -7.66 1.91
CA VAL A 400 -12.81 -8.08 2.60
C VAL A 400 -11.76 -6.98 2.50
N LYS A 401 -11.00 -6.75 3.57
CA LYS A 401 -9.91 -5.78 3.60
C LYS A 401 -8.63 -6.53 3.96
N LEU A 402 -7.67 -6.58 3.02
CA LEU A 402 -6.32 -7.10 3.21
C LEU A 402 -5.36 -5.91 3.22
N SER A 403 -4.56 -5.76 4.26
CA SER A 403 -3.67 -4.58 4.36
C SER A 403 -2.36 -4.90 5.05
N GLY A 404 -1.26 -4.30 4.55
CA GLY A 404 0.03 -4.20 5.24
C GLY A 404 0.83 -5.51 5.33
N MET A 405 0.86 -6.36 4.29
CA MET A 405 1.54 -7.66 4.35
C MET A 405 2.35 -7.98 3.10
N LEU A 406 3.27 -8.94 3.25
CA LEU A 406 4.11 -9.48 2.17
C LEU A 406 3.80 -10.95 1.94
N PHE A 407 3.63 -11.35 0.70
CA PHE A 407 3.61 -12.74 0.25
C PHE A 407 4.95 -13.10 -0.38
N ASP A 408 5.56 -14.17 0.09
CA ASP A 408 6.87 -14.62 -0.39
C ASP A 408 6.74 -16.04 -0.96
N ALA A 409 7.20 -16.28 -2.17
CA ALA A 409 7.09 -17.59 -2.79
C ALA A 409 8.01 -18.60 -2.09
N GLY A 410 7.50 -19.80 -1.83
CA GLY A 410 8.26 -20.91 -1.30
C GLY A 410 9.07 -21.66 -2.38
N ALA A 411 9.91 -22.59 -1.95
CA ALA A 411 10.72 -23.41 -2.83
C ALA A 411 9.90 -24.37 -3.71
N VAL A 412 8.70 -24.75 -3.27
CA VAL A 412 7.77 -25.60 -4.03
C VAL A 412 6.82 -24.69 -4.81
N ASN A 413 6.68 -24.95 -6.12
CA ASN A 413 5.84 -24.14 -7.00
C ASN A 413 4.38 -24.09 -6.51
N SER A 414 3.88 -22.88 -6.29
CA SER A 414 2.49 -22.61 -5.94
C SER A 414 1.70 -22.17 -7.17
N PRO A 415 0.39 -22.47 -7.28
CA PRO A 415 -0.43 -21.91 -8.35
C PRO A 415 -0.57 -20.40 -8.27
N ALA A 416 -0.74 -19.88 -7.04
CA ALA A 416 -0.75 -18.44 -6.75
C ALA A 416 -0.22 -18.16 -5.34
N LEU A 417 0.18 -16.92 -5.03
CA LEU A 417 0.45 -16.50 -3.65
C LEU A 417 -0.82 -15.98 -2.98
N LEU A 418 -1.56 -15.11 -3.65
CA LEU A 418 -2.89 -14.66 -3.23
C LEU A 418 -3.88 -14.92 -4.37
N GLN A 419 -5.03 -15.51 -4.02
CA GLN A 419 -6.18 -15.66 -4.91
C GLN A 419 -7.41 -15.03 -4.25
N VAL A 420 -8.08 -14.13 -4.97
CA VAL A 420 -9.31 -13.45 -4.54
C VAL A 420 -10.43 -13.87 -5.48
N GLY A 421 -11.43 -14.56 -4.95
CA GLY A 421 -12.49 -15.17 -5.72
C GLY A 421 -12.18 -16.60 -6.17
N SER A 422 -13.05 -17.14 -7.00
CA SER A 422 -12.94 -18.47 -7.61
C SER A 422 -13.17 -18.39 -9.11
N SER A 423 -12.35 -19.09 -9.87
CA SER A 423 -12.57 -19.27 -11.32
C SER A 423 -13.72 -20.23 -11.67
N HIS A 424 -14.29 -20.93 -10.68
CA HIS A 424 -15.40 -21.86 -10.88
C HIS A 424 -16.74 -21.16 -10.61
N GLU A 425 -17.60 -21.11 -11.62
CA GLU A 425 -18.94 -20.49 -11.52
C GLU A 425 -19.81 -21.11 -10.41
N GLU A 426 -19.59 -22.41 -10.11
CA GLU A 426 -20.33 -23.13 -9.06
C GLU A 426 -19.99 -22.65 -7.64
N ASP A 427 -18.84 -21.99 -7.45
CA ASP A 427 -18.40 -21.45 -6.16
C ASP A 427 -18.71 -19.94 -6.01
N ARG A 428 -19.30 -19.31 -7.03
CA ARG A 428 -19.74 -17.90 -6.99
C ARG A 428 -21.05 -17.79 -6.23
N GLU A 429 -20.97 -17.80 -4.93
CA GLU A 429 -22.05 -17.26 -4.09
C GLU A 429 -21.97 -15.74 -4.14
N ASP A 430 -22.75 -15.15 -5.04
CA ASP A 430 -22.96 -13.75 -5.28
C ASP A 430 -22.68 -12.86 -4.07
N ALA A 431 -21.53 -12.24 -4.05
CA ALA A 431 -21.20 -11.40 -2.93
C ALA A 431 -20.31 -10.22 -3.26
N SER A 432 -19.80 -10.05 -4.48
CA SER A 432 -19.14 -8.80 -4.88
C SER A 432 -20.11 -7.63 -4.83
N SER A 433 -19.63 -6.43 -4.56
CA SER A 433 -20.48 -5.25 -4.51
C SER A 433 -19.69 -3.97 -4.72
N PRO A 434 -20.04 -3.12 -5.70
CA PRO A 434 -19.40 -1.82 -5.88
C PRO A 434 -19.59 -0.87 -4.70
N LYS A 435 -20.57 -1.15 -3.82
CA LYS A 435 -20.81 -0.37 -2.59
C LYS A 435 -19.95 -0.81 -1.41
N ASP A 436 -19.37 -1.99 -1.48
CA ASP A 436 -18.43 -2.52 -0.49
C ASP A 436 -17.43 -3.48 -1.17
N PRO A 437 -16.54 -2.94 -2.01
CA PRO A 437 -15.55 -3.73 -2.74
C PRO A 437 -14.58 -4.42 -1.80
N THR A 438 -13.98 -5.51 -2.26
CA THR A 438 -12.81 -6.08 -1.60
C THR A 438 -11.62 -5.16 -1.83
N MET A 439 -10.89 -4.86 -0.76
CA MET A 439 -9.74 -3.95 -0.76
C MET A 439 -8.44 -4.72 -0.52
N ILE A 440 -7.44 -4.47 -1.35
CA ILE A 440 -6.06 -4.97 -1.20
C ILE A 440 -5.16 -3.74 -1.14
N GLN A 441 -4.57 -3.46 0.04
CA GLN A 441 -3.88 -2.20 0.30
C GLN A 441 -2.52 -2.45 0.92
N ASP A 442 -1.45 -1.90 0.33
CA ASP A 442 -0.07 -2.14 0.81
C ASP A 442 0.23 -3.64 0.95
N VAL A 443 -0.19 -4.41 -0.04
CA VAL A 443 0.03 -5.85 -0.11
C VAL A 443 1.04 -6.14 -1.20
N PHE A 444 2.16 -6.74 -0.82
CA PHE A 444 3.31 -6.91 -1.68
C PHE A 444 3.64 -8.38 -1.92
N PHE A 445 4.35 -8.66 -3.02
CA PHE A 445 4.66 -10.02 -3.44
C PHE A 445 6.12 -10.12 -3.84
N ARG A 446 6.77 -11.23 -3.43
CA ARG A 446 8.17 -11.48 -3.78
C ARG A 446 8.37 -12.93 -4.24
N VAL A 447 9.13 -13.10 -5.32
CA VAL A 447 9.52 -14.40 -5.84
C VAL A 447 11.05 -14.47 -5.92
N GLY A 448 11.70 -15.04 -4.90
CA GLY A 448 13.16 -15.13 -4.84
C GLY A 448 13.83 -14.06 -3.96
N GLY A 449 15.14 -13.94 -4.06
CA GLY A 449 15.96 -13.00 -3.28
C GLY A 449 16.35 -13.52 -1.90
N VAL A 450 15.46 -14.20 -1.18
CA VAL A 450 15.78 -14.85 0.12
C VAL A 450 16.32 -16.26 -0.08
N GLY A 451 15.83 -16.96 -1.09
CA GLY A 451 16.18 -18.37 -1.37
C GLY A 451 15.42 -18.89 -2.60
N PRO A 452 15.45 -20.21 -2.85
CA PRO A 452 14.70 -20.81 -3.95
C PRO A 452 13.21 -20.52 -3.82
N ALA A 453 12.60 -20.04 -4.91
CA ALA A 453 11.20 -19.60 -4.90
C ALA A 453 10.55 -19.83 -6.26
N LYS A 454 9.31 -20.31 -6.27
CA LYS A 454 8.55 -20.56 -7.51
C LYS A 454 7.07 -20.30 -7.30
N VAL A 455 6.46 -19.67 -8.28
CA VAL A 455 5.00 -19.50 -8.34
C VAL A 455 4.57 -19.36 -9.81
N ALA A 456 3.42 -19.91 -10.18
CA ALA A 456 2.91 -19.73 -11.54
C ALA A 456 2.46 -18.28 -11.75
N THR A 457 1.61 -17.75 -10.85
CA THR A 457 1.13 -16.35 -10.84
C THR A 457 1.17 -15.81 -9.42
N ALA A 458 1.67 -14.60 -9.20
CA ALA A 458 1.76 -14.10 -7.82
C ALA A 458 0.39 -13.66 -7.27
N LEU A 459 -0.38 -12.86 -8.01
CA LEU A 459 -1.71 -12.38 -7.64
C LEU A 459 -2.75 -12.78 -8.69
N VAL A 460 -3.83 -13.44 -8.24
CA VAL A 460 -4.98 -13.81 -9.07
C VAL A 460 -6.23 -13.14 -8.50
N ILE A 461 -6.96 -12.40 -9.32
CA ILE A 461 -8.23 -11.75 -8.97
C ILE A 461 -9.32 -12.32 -9.88
N ASP A 462 -10.13 -13.21 -9.33
CA ASP A 462 -11.27 -13.83 -10.01
C ASP A 462 -12.60 -13.17 -9.60
N SER A 463 -12.65 -12.47 -8.44
CA SER A 463 -13.81 -11.71 -7.99
C SER A 463 -13.97 -10.41 -8.74
N ASP A 464 -15.21 -10.00 -8.94
CA ASP A 464 -15.59 -8.67 -9.40
C ASP A 464 -15.47 -7.63 -8.26
N ASP A 465 -15.54 -6.32 -8.59
CA ASP A 465 -15.54 -5.22 -7.60
C ASP A 465 -14.36 -5.27 -6.63
N VAL A 466 -13.14 -5.44 -7.11
CA VAL A 466 -11.92 -5.42 -6.29
C VAL A 466 -11.16 -4.11 -6.51
N VAL A 467 -10.70 -3.49 -5.44
CA VAL A 467 -9.80 -2.33 -5.49
C VAL A 467 -8.45 -2.71 -4.91
N VAL A 468 -7.40 -2.56 -5.72
CA VAL A 468 -6.00 -2.69 -5.30
C VAL A 468 -5.40 -1.30 -5.19
N ASP A 469 -4.74 -1.00 -4.07
CA ASP A 469 -4.25 0.33 -3.77
C ASP A 469 -2.86 0.25 -3.14
N ASP A 470 -1.85 0.49 -3.94
CA ASP A 470 -0.42 0.24 -3.71
C ASP A 470 -0.07 -1.25 -3.59
N THR A 471 0.49 -1.78 -4.66
CA THR A 471 1.04 -3.13 -4.66
C THR A 471 2.32 -3.20 -5.50
N TRP A 472 3.30 -3.92 -5.00
CA TRP A 472 4.49 -4.29 -5.74
C TRP A 472 4.60 -5.80 -5.83
N VAL A 473 4.65 -6.29 -7.05
CA VAL A 473 4.72 -7.71 -7.41
C VAL A 473 6.05 -7.95 -8.09
N TRP A 474 7.00 -8.51 -7.37
CA TRP A 474 8.40 -8.56 -7.76
C TRP A 474 8.93 -9.99 -7.90
N ARG A 475 9.38 -10.35 -9.10
CA ARG A 475 10.28 -11.47 -9.28
C ARG A 475 11.70 -10.95 -9.08
N ALA A 476 12.34 -11.33 -7.98
CA ALA A 476 13.62 -10.77 -7.57
C ALA A 476 14.69 -10.93 -8.68
N ASP A 477 15.35 -9.82 -8.98
CA ASP A 477 16.48 -9.73 -9.91
C ASP A 477 17.83 -9.78 -9.19
N HIS A 478 17.83 -9.61 -7.86
CA HIS A 478 19.01 -9.70 -7.01
C HIS A 478 18.73 -10.44 -5.69
N GLY A 479 19.80 -10.78 -4.94
CA GLY A 479 19.72 -11.58 -3.73
C GLY A 479 20.17 -13.02 -3.95
N THR A 480 19.58 -13.96 -3.21
CA THR A 480 19.93 -15.39 -3.27
C THR A 480 18.97 -16.17 -4.17
N ALA A 481 19.50 -17.13 -4.94
CA ALA A 481 18.72 -18.01 -5.82
C ALA A 481 17.87 -17.24 -6.85
N VAL A 482 18.44 -16.23 -7.46
CA VAL A 482 17.85 -15.48 -8.57
C VAL A 482 18.42 -15.93 -9.91
N GLY A 483 17.65 -15.80 -10.99
CA GLY A 483 18.03 -16.15 -12.36
C GLY A 483 16.93 -16.87 -13.13
N TRP A 484 17.06 -16.94 -14.44
CA TRP A 484 16.04 -17.40 -15.37
C TRP A 484 15.41 -18.75 -15.01
N THR A 485 16.20 -19.68 -14.45
CA THR A 485 15.74 -21.03 -14.06
C THR A 485 15.63 -21.22 -12.54
N SER A 486 15.96 -20.21 -11.75
CA SER A 486 16.03 -20.33 -10.28
C SER A 486 14.74 -19.90 -9.61
N ASN A 487 14.36 -18.64 -9.75
CA ASN A 487 13.11 -18.09 -9.22
C ASN A 487 12.08 -17.93 -10.35
N THR A 488 11.55 -19.06 -10.83
CA THR A 488 10.64 -19.06 -11.98
C THR A 488 9.25 -18.57 -11.61
N SER A 489 8.72 -17.67 -12.44
CA SER A 489 7.34 -17.21 -12.35
C SER A 489 6.89 -16.67 -13.70
N ASP A 490 5.77 -17.19 -14.20
CA ASP A 490 5.26 -16.82 -15.51
C ASP A 490 4.66 -15.41 -15.51
N THR A 491 3.73 -15.13 -14.58
CA THR A 491 2.91 -13.91 -14.58
C THR A 491 2.85 -13.29 -13.18
N GLY A 492 2.94 -11.98 -13.11
CA GLY A 492 2.80 -11.25 -11.84
C GLY A 492 1.36 -11.17 -11.39
N VAL A 493 0.49 -10.61 -12.22
CA VAL A 493 -0.93 -10.34 -11.90
C VAL A 493 -1.83 -10.87 -13.01
N LEU A 494 -2.85 -11.63 -12.61
CA LEU A 494 -3.93 -12.11 -13.48
C LEU A 494 -5.27 -11.61 -12.95
N VAL A 495 -6.01 -10.86 -13.75
CA VAL A 495 -7.33 -10.31 -13.43
C VAL A 495 -8.38 -10.92 -14.34
N ASN A 496 -9.27 -11.73 -13.76
CA ASN A 496 -10.40 -12.32 -14.45
C ASN A 496 -11.74 -11.65 -14.05
N GLY A 497 -11.78 -11.01 -12.87
CA GLY A 497 -12.95 -10.31 -12.36
C GLY A 497 -13.25 -9.02 -13.14
N ALA A 498 -14.53 -8.66 -13.24
CA ALA A 498 -14.99 -7.40 -13.80
C ALA A 498 -14.93 -6.27 -12.76
N ASP A 499 -14.98 -5.01 -13.22
CA ASP A 499 -15.03 -3.81 -12.38
C ASP A 499 -13.86 -3.72 -11.36
N VAL A 500 -12.69 -4.27 -11.71
CA VAL A 500 -11.48 -4.20 -10.90
C VAL A 500 -10.75 -2.88 -11.15
N THR A 501 -10.35 -2.20 -10.08
CA THR A 501 -9.60 -0.94 -10.14
C THR A 501 -8.28 -1.08 -9.40
N MET A 502 -7.16 -0.64 -10.02
CA MET A 502 -5.83 -0.65 -9.43
C MET A 502 -5.19 0.73 -9.45
N TYR A 503 -4.67 1.15 -8.29
CA TYR A 503 -3.89 2.36 -8.12
C TYR A 503 -2.50 2.00 -7.61
N GLY A 504 -1.45 2.56 -8.20
CA GLY A 504 -0.09 2.25 -7.76
C GLY A 504 0.28 0.78 -7.97
N LEU A 505 0.11 0.30 -9.20
CA LEU A 505 0.45 -1.08 -9.58
C LEU A 505 1.89 -1.13 -10.09
N LEU A 506 2.76 -1.83 -9.37
CA LEU A 506 4.15 -2.05 -9.77
C LEU A 506 4.37 -3.55 -9.95
N VAL A 507 4.79 -4.00 -11.16
CA VAL A 507 4.97 -5.43 -11.46
C VAL A 507 6.24 -5.64 -12.29
N GLU A 508 7.18 -6.45 -11.79
CA GLU A 508 8.53 -6.48 -12.34
C GLU A 508 9.09 -7.87 -12.56
N HIS A 509 9.80 -8.03 -13.67
CA HIS A 509 10.70 -9.13 -14.04
C HIS A 509 10.05 -10.50 -14.28
N PHE A 510 8.74 -10.60 -14.43
CA PHE A 510 8.09 -11.89 -14.73
C PHE A 510 8.45 -12.37 -16.13
N GLN A 511 8.52 -13.70 -16.27
CA GLN A 511 9.09 -14.35 -17.46
C GLN A 511 8.18 -14.32 -18.69
N LYS A 512 6.86 -14.10 -18.48
CA LYS A 512 5.87 -13.88 -19.53
C LYS A 512 5.20 -12.50 -19.32
N PHE A 513 3.92 -12.35 -19.60
CA PHE A 513 3.20 -11.11 -19.31
C PHE A 513 3.27 -10.78 -17.83
N ASN A 514 3.69 -9.56 -17.49
CA ASN A 514 3.71 -9.16 -16.09
C ASN A 514 2.29 -8.96 -15.55
N VAL A 515 1.38 -8.42 -16.38
CA VAL A 515 -0.05 -8.29 -16.10
C VAL A 515 -0.86 -8.89 -17.24
N VAL A 516 -1.85 -9.72 -16.91
CA VAL A 516 -2.88 -10.20 -17.83
C VAL A 516 -4.24 -9.77 -17.32
N TRP A 517 -5.01 -9.09 -18.15
CA TRP A 517 -6.32 -8.56 -17.81
C TRP A 517 -7.41 -9.14 -18.73
N ASN A 518 -8.28 -9.98 -18.18
CA ASN A 518 -9.37 -10.65 -18.87
C ASN A 518 -10.75 -10.08 -18.49
N GLY A 519 -10.84 -9.36 -17.36
CA GLY A 519 -12.10 -8.83 -16.83
C GLY A 519 -12.55 -7.55 -17.54
N GLU A 520 -13.86 -7.36 -17.66
CA GLU A 520 -14.48 -6.15 -18.18
C GLU A 520 -14.42 -4.97 -17.22
N ASN A 521 -14.53 -3.74 -17.75
CA ASN A 521 -14.57 -2.49 -17.01
C ASN A 521 -13.35 -2.27 -16.10
N GLY A 522 -12.20 -2.82 -16.46
CA GLY A 522 -10.97 -2.68 -15.70
C GLY A 522 -10.42 -1.25 -15.71
N ARG A 523 -9.77 -0.85 -14.63
CA ARG A 523 -9.07 0.43 -14.55
C ARG A 523 -7.74 0.31 -13.87
N THR A 524 -6.69 0.90 -14.47
CA THR A 524 -5.38 1.06 -13.84
C THR A 524 -4.95 2.52 -13.90
N VAL A 525 -4.65 3.11 -12.75
CA VAL A 525 -4.03 4.45 -12.65
C VAL A 525 -2.67 4.29 -12.01
N PHE A 526 -1.64 4.65 -12.73
CA PHE A 526 -0.24 4.45 -12.45
C PHE A 526 0.16 2.97 -12.46
N PHE A 527 0.91 2.62 -13.49
CA PHE A 527 1.58 1.34 -13.61
C PHE A 527 3.08 1.55 -13.84
N GLN A 528 3.89 0.80 -13.12
CA GLN A 528 5.33 0.75 -13.32
C GLN A 528 5.75 -0.70 -13.56
N ASN A 529 6.58 -0.90 -14.56
CA ASN A 529 7.08 -2.22 -14.90
C ASN A 529 8.56 -2.15 -15.27
N GLU A 530 9.30 -3.11 -14.80
CA GLU A 530 10.58 -3.48 -15.36
C GLU A 530 10.45 -4.88 -15.98
N MET A 531 10.78 -4.98 -17.29
CA MET A 531 10.79 -6.26 -17.99
C MET A 531 11.89 -7.18 -17.42
N PRO A 532 11.82 -8.51 -17.57
CA PRO A 532 12.84 -9.38 -16.98
C PRO A 532 14.24 -9.03 -17.48
N TYR A 533 15.18 -8.90 -16.57
CA TYR A 533 16.58 -8.54 -16.88
C TYR A 533 17.40 -9.70 -17.45
N ASP A 534 16.92 -10.95 -17.27
CA ASP A 534 17.67 -12.18 -17.38
C ASP A 534 17.24 -13.16 -18.49
N PRO A 535 16.50 -12.76 -19.56
CA PRO A 535 16.28 -13.68 -20.67
C PRO A 535 17.61 -14.10 -21.30
N PRO A 536 17.90 -15.42 -21.46
CA PRO A 536 19.20 -15.87 -21.93
C PRO A 536 19.42 -15.57 -23.42
N ASN A 537 18.36 -15.57 -24.22
CA ASN A 537 18.35 -15.21 -25.62
C ASN A 537 16.93 -14.92 -26.10
N GLN A 538 16.81 -14.33 -27.29
CA GLN A 538 15.50 -13.96 -27.87
C GLN A 538 14.58 -15.17 -28.05
N ALA A 539 15.10 -16.32 -28.47
CA ALA A 539 14.29 -17.52 -28.71
C ALA A 539 13.63 -18.05 -27.42
N ALA A 540 14.30 -17.91 -26.27
CA ALA A 540 13.75 -18.29 -24.98
C ALA A 540 12.71 -17.28 -24.45
N TRP A 541 12.63 -16.09 -25.08
CA TRP A 541 11.70 -15.02 -24.70
C TRP A 541 10.97 -14.49 -25.94
N THR A 542 10.26 -15.40 -26.60
CA THR A 542 9.42 -15.16 -27.79
C THR A 542 8.20 -16.07 -27.68
N HIS A 543 7.02 -15.60 -28.08
CA HIS A 543 5.78 -16.37 -28.13
C HIS A 543 5.03 -16.09 -29.43
N ASP A 544 4.46 -17.10 -30.03
CA ASP A 544 3.64 -17.00 -31.26
C ASP A 544 4.27 -16.17 -32.38
N GLY A 545 5.61 -16.13 -32.44
CA GLY A 545 6.37 -15.30 -33.39
C GLY A 545 6.58 -13.85 -32.98
N ILE A 546 6.04 -13.41 -31.84
CA ILE A 546 6.19 -12.06 -31.28
C ILE A 546 7.44 -12.03 -30.39
N LEU A 547 8.28 -11.02 -30.55
CA LEU A 547 9.50 -10.84 -29.75
C LEU A 547 9.14 -10.35 -28.33
N GLY A 548 9.54 -11.12 -27.32
CA GLY A 548 9.27 -10.82 -25.91
C GLY A 548 7.83 -11.09 -25.48
N TRP A 549 7.49 -10.57 -24.34
CA TRP A 549 6.16 -10.57 -23.73
C TRP A 549 5.85 -9.16 -23.24
N ALA A 550 4.66 -8.65 -23.55
CA ALA A 550 4.28 -7.31 -23.11
C ALA A 550 4.24 -7.22 -21.57
N ALA A 551 4.56 -6.04 -21.05
CA ALA A 551 4.43 -5.73 -19.63
C ALA A 551 2.98 -5.82 -19.14
N TYR A 552 2.04 -5.42 -20.01
CA TYR A 552 0.62 -5.37 -19.70
C TYR A 552 -0.18 -5.83 -20.92
N LYS A 553 -0.94 -6.91 -20.73
CA LYS A 553 -1.83 -7.49 -21.75
C LYS A 553 -3.28 -7.35 -21.32
N VAL A 554 -4.11 -6.71 -22.17
CA VAL A 554 -5.57 -6.79 -22.10
C VAL A 554 -6.04 -7.83 -23.11
N ALA A 555 -6.88 -8.77 -22.69
CA ALA A 555 -7.39 -9.82 -23.57
C ALA A 555 -8.24 -9.26 -24.71
N ASP A 556 -8.22 -9.92 -25.87
CA ASP A 556 -8.91 -9.46 -27.09
C ASP A 556 -10.44 -9.47 -26.94
N SER A 557 -10.97 -10.18 -25.94
CA SER A 557 -12.40 -10.22 -25.63
C SER A 557 -12.89 -9.03 -24.80
N VAL A 558 -12.00 -8.22 -24.23
CA VAL A 558 -12.35 -7.09 -23.37
C VAL A 558 -12.80 -5.91 -24.22
N GLU A 559 -14.00 -5.42 -23.97
CA GLU A 559 -14.59 -4.29 -24.68
C GLU A 559 -14.37 -2.94 -23.97
N HIS A 560 -14.17 -2.95 -22.64
CA HIS A 560 -13.99 -1.73 -21.83
C HIS A 560 -12.82 -1.89 -20.86
N HIS A 561 -11.84 -1.03 -21.00
CA HIS A 561 -10.70 -0.92 -20.08
C HIS A 561 -10.10 0.49 -20.14
N GLU A 562 -9.62 1.00 -18.99
CA GLU A 562 -9.02 2.32 -18.92
C GLU A 562 -7.66 2.28 -18.22
N GLY A 563 -6.61 2.76 -18.87
CA GLY A 563 -5.26 2.87 -18.34
C GLY A 563 -4.75 4.31 -18.33
N TRP A 564 -4.19 4.77 -17.20
CA TRP A 564 -3.61 6.12 -17.05
C TRP A 564 -2.20 6.04 -16.50
N ALA A 565 -1.25 6.70 -17.18
CA ALA A 565 0.14 6.84 -16.73
C ALA A 565 0.84 5.49 -16.52
N LEU A 566 0.93 4.69 -17.57
CA LEU A 566 1.59 3.40 -17.55
C LEU A 566 3.00 3.51 -18.13
N GLY A 567 4.01 3.07 -17.36
CA GLY A 567 5.42 3.04 -17.76
C GLY A 567 6.01 1.64 -17.77
N ALA A 568 6.77 1.32 -18.84
CA ALA A 568 7.51 0.07 -18.92
C ALA A 568 8.98 0.33 -19.29
N TYR A 569 9.86 -0.40 -18.62
CA TYR A 569 11.30 -0.21 -18.72
C TYR A 569 11.97 -1.54 -19.10
N CYS A 570 13.01 -1.48 -19.96
CA CYS A 570 13.86 -2.63 -20.21
C CYS A 570 15.31 -2.35 -19.81
N PHE A 571 15.93 -3.39 -19.24
CA PHE A 571 17.36 -3.49 -18.97
C PHE A 571 17.76 -4.95 -19.13
N PHE A 572 17.83 -5.45 -20.39
CA PHE A 572 18.13 -6.86 -20.68
C PHE A 572 19.61 -7.16 -20.43
N HIS A 573 20.00 -7.08 -19.16
CA HIS A 573 21.37 -7.17 -18.71
C HIS A 573 22.10 -8.46 -19.16
N SER A 574 21.40 -9.59 -19.13
CA SER A 574 21.98 -10.87 -19.53
C SER A 574 22.24 -10.98 -21.04
N ASN A 575 21.46 -10.29 -21.86
CA ASN A 575 21.63 -10.22 -23.29
C ASN A 575 21.09 -8.91 -23.88
N PRO A 576 21.95 -7.91 -24.09
CA PRO A 576 21.54 -6.58 -24.58
C PRO A 576 20.94 -6.56 -26.00
N THR A 577 20.97 -7.67 -26.73
CA THR A 577 20.38 -7.77 -28.09
C THR A 577 18.92 -8.19 -28.07
N ILE A 578 18.31 -8.36 -26.90
CA ILE A 578 16.89 -8.70 -26.74
C ILE A 578 16.00 -7.53 -27.14
N HIS A 579 14.93 -7.87 -27.85
CA HIS A 579 13.85 -6.97 -28.22
C HIS A 579 12.54 -7.42 -27.58
N ALA A 580 11.74 -6.48 -27.12
CA ALA A 580 10.32 -6.62 -26.88
C ALA A 580 9.56 -5.92 -28.00
N ALA A 581 8.64 -6.58 -28.68
CA ALA A 581 7.89 -6.00 -29.78
C ALA A 581 7.10 -4.75 -29.32
N HIS A 582 6.50 -4.83 -28.13
CA HIS A 582 5.78 -3.71 -27.51
C HIS A 582 5.71 -3.88 -25.99
N ALA A 583 5.46 -2.77 -25.30
CA ALA A 583 5.30 -2.79 -23.83
C ALA A 583 3.85 -3.10 -23.43
N PHE A 584 2.88 -2.59 -24.17
CA PHE A 584 1.46 -2.76 -23.90
C PHE A 584 0.79 -3.43 -25.09
N GLU A 585 -0.02 -4.48 -24.83
CA GLU A 585 -0.73 -5.25 -25.84
C GLU A 585 -2.21 -5.27 -25.50
N VAL A 586 -3.05 -4.63 -26.34
CA VAL A 586 -4.45 -4.37 -26.01
C VAL A 586 -5.34 -4.46 -27.28
N PRO A 587 -6.63 -4.81 -27.13
CA PRO A 587 -7.57 -4.75 -28.26
C PRO A 587 -7.80 -3.30 -28.72
N VAL A 588 -8.00 -3.13 -30.03
CA VAL A 588 -8.30 -1.83 -30.63
C VAL A 588 -9.82 -1.67 -30.74
N THR A 589 -10.45 -1.33 -29.62
CA THR A 589 -11.89 -1.08 -29.52
C THR A 589 -12.16 0.29 -28.89
N PRO A 590 -13.32 0.94 -29.18
CA PRO A 590 -13.60 2.28 -28.66
C PRO A 590 -13.69 2.39 -27.13
N GLY A 591 -13.94 1.29 -26.43
CA GLY A 591 -14.05 1.26 -24.95
C GLY A 591 -12.74 0.94 -24.25
N VAL A 592 -11.69 0.52 -24.96
CA VAL A 592 -10.36 0.28 -24.40
C VAL A 592 -9.48 1.50 -24.65
N LYS A 593 -9.14 2.24 -23.60
CA LYS A 593 -8.47 3.54 -23.69
C LYS A 593 -7.26 3.60 -22.79
N PHE A 594 -6.16 4.09 -23.34
CA PHE A 594 -4.93 4.29 -22.60
C PHE A 594 -4.41 5.73 -22.77
N HIS A 595 -3.94 6.31 -21.66
CA HIS A 595 -3.48 7.69 -21.60
C HIS A 595 -2.14 7.77 -20.92
N ASP A 596 -1.26 8.65 -21.41
CA ASP A 596 0.02 9.00 -20.79
C ASP A 596 0.93 7.77 -20.60
N LEU A 597 1.21 7.07 -21.71
CA LEU A 597 2.05 5.88 -21.74
C LEU A 597 3.51 6.23 -22.03
N LEU A 598 4.44 5.49 -21.46
CA LEU A 598 5.86 5.63 -21.79
C LEU A 598 6.61 4.30 -21.77
N THR A 599 7.71 4.27 -22.55
CA THR A 599 8.72 3.22 -22.49
C THR A 599 10.12 3.82 -22.39
N VAL A 600 11.02 3.13 -21.70
CA VAL A 600 12.42 3.54 -21.54
C VAL A 600 13.33 2.33 -21.68
N SER A 601 14.42 2.46 -22.47
CA SER A 601 15.56 1.54 -22.41
C SER A 601 16.60 2.11 -21.45
N LEU A 602 16.77 1.47 -20.30
CA LEU A 602 17.68 1.92 -19.25
C LEU A 602 19.13 1.71 -19.72
N GLY A 603 19.88 2.81 -19.84
CA GLY A 603 21.26 2.80 -20.34
C GLY A 603 21.41 2.28 -21.77
N GLY A 604 20.33 2.06 -22.51
CA GLY A 604 20.34 1.48 -23.85
C GLY A 604 20.63 -0.02 -23.86
N VAL A 605 20.30 -0.72 -22.79
CA VAL A 605 20.50 -2.17 -22.63
C VAL A 605 19.24 -2.91 -23.03
N GLY A 606 19.13 -3.24 -24.32
CA GLY A 606 17.93 -3.83 -24.94
C GLY A 606 17.02 -2.79 -25.59
N THR A 607 15.95 -3.27 -26.23
CA THR A 607 15.02 -2.44 -27.00
C THR A 607 13.57 -2.82 -26.72
N ILE A 608 12.70 -1.83 -26.60
CA ILE A 608 11.25 -1.98 -26.74
C ILE A 608 10.87 -1.32 -28.06
N ASP A 609 10.40 -2.10 -29.04
CA ASP A 609 10.21 -1.61 -30.40
C ASP A 609 9.05 -0.63 -30.53
N HIS A 610 7.96 -0.84 -29.78
CA HIS A 610 6.79 0.04 -29.73
C HIS A 610 6.28 0.23 -28.30
N VAL A 611 5.59 1.33 -28.06
CA VAL A 611 4.99 1.61 -26.73
C VAL A 611 3.75 0.74 -26.54
N ILE A 612 2.77 0.82 -27.42
CA ILE A 612 1.51 0.07 -27.36
C ILE A 612 1.13 -0.47 -28.73
N ASN A 613 0.92 -1.78 -28.82
CA ASN A 613 0.75 -2.49 -30.09
C ASN A 613 1.86 -2.05 -31.08
N ASP A 614 1.50 -1.60 -32.28
CA ASP A 614 2.44 -1.08 -33.28
C ASP A 614 2.60 0.45 -33.22
N THR A 615 2.26 1.09 -32.09
CA THR A 615 2.26 2.55 -31.91
C THR A 615 3.37 3.01 -30.98
N GLY A 616 3.99 4.13 -31.32
CA GLY A 616 5.16 4.71 -30.64
C GLY A 616 6.47 4.28 -31.29
N ALA A 617 7.49 5.12 -31.16
CA ALA A 617 8.84 4.82 -31.63
C ALA A 617 9.54 3.80 -30.71
N ALA A 618 10.66 3.25 -31.15
CA ALA A 618 11.46 2.35 -30.33
C ALA A 618 12.14 3.10 -29.17
N ALA A 619 12.04 2.55 -27.97
CA ALA A 619 12.85 2.93 -26.82
C ALA A 619 14.17 2.19 -26.88
N GLN A 620 15.26 2.91 -27.19
CA GLN A 620 16.61 2.37 -27.41
C GLN A 620 17.68 3.46 -27.24
N GLY A 621 18.92 3.03 -27.11
CA GLY A 621 20.08 3.93 -27.09
C GLY A 621 20.42 4.44 -25.68
N SER A 622 21.69 4.75 -25.50
CA SER A 622 22.34 5.00 -24.20
C SER A 622 21.91 6.28 -23.47
N LYS A 623 21.09 7.13 -24.08
CA LYS A 623 20.67 8.40 -23.47
C LYS A 623 19.51 8.25 -22.48
N THR A 624 18.92 7.07 -22.37
CA THR A 624 17.81 6.79 -21.44
C THR A 624 16.65 7.80 -21.60
N ILE A 625 16.23 8.02 -22.85
CA ILE A 625 15.16 8.97 -23.19
C ILE A 625 13.83 8.22 -23.26
N PRO A 626 12.77 8.72 -22.59
CA PRO A 626 11.44 8.10 -22.69
C PRO A 626 10.82 8.30 -24.07
N VAL A 627 10.09 7.31 -24.52
CA VAL A 627 9.19 7.38 -25.67
C VAL A 627 7.75 7.40 -25.17
N ASN A 628 7.01 8.44 -25.51
CA ASN A 628 5.69 8.72 -24.99
C ASN A 628 4.60 8.50 -26.02
N VAL A 629 3.46 7.96 -25.59
CA VAL A 629 2.17 7.94 -26.32
C VAL A 629 1.13 8.56 -25.40
N VAL A 630 0.59 9.73 -25.78
CA VAL A 630 -0.32 10.51 -24.93
C VAL A 630 -1.70 9.88 -24.83
N SER A 631 -2.17 9.25 -25.92
CA SER A 631 -3.46 8.54 -25.92
C SER A 631 -3.46 7.40 -26.96
N PHE A 632 -4.21 6.34 -26.66
CA PHE A 632 -4.43 5.20 -27.53
C PHE A 632 -5.83 4.61 -27.27
N PRO A 633 -6.59 4.23 -28.28
CA PRO A 633 -6.47 4.63 -29.68
C PRO A 633 -6.73 6.08 -29.86
#